data_744b76555c79991f57ad242dcdfc8434
#
_entry.id   744b76555c79991f57ad242dcdfc8434
#
_cell.length_a   1.000
_cell.length_b   1.000
_cell.length_c   1.000
_cell.angle_alpha   90.00
_cell.angle_beta   90.00
_cell.angle_gamma   90.00
#
_symmetry.space_group_name_H-M   'P 1'
#
loop_
_entity.id
_entity.type
_entity.pdbx_description
1 polymer ?
#
loop_
_entity_poly.entity_id
_entity_poly.type
_entity_poly.pdbx_seq_one_letter_code
_entity_poly.pdbx_strand_id
1 'polypeptide(L)'
;MPTQSPAYKNHLRNLQNEIDAEKFHKLQKLDLFNEKTFYKAFVDDMLNAKKEIIIYSPFVTKFRSDFFSDTFKKLRKRNICVFIFTRPLEEHDYLMRTEIKCALRNYEELGACITYLPGYIHAKTAIIDREILWEGSLNILSQRESKEMMRRIADEDSAKQIMSYLKLNRELAEGYKFQYERLCRNLIENSKNKWLSVTLKLAQLGASAIGRLIKLIYTSVRDKIFHG
;
A
#
# COMPACT_ATOMS: atom_id res chain seq x y z
N MET A 1 -7.96 -4.76 51.53
CA MET A 1 -8.85 -5.21 50.41
C MET A 1 -8.57 -6.67 50.16
N PRO A 2 -9.56 -7.56 50.11
CA PRO A 2 -9.32 -8.99 49.88
C PRO A 2 -8.74 -9.17 48.49
N THR A 3 -7.60 -9.87 48.39
CA THR A 3 -6.96 -10.24 47.14
C THR A 3 -7.83 -11.26 46.43
N GLN A 4 -8.37 -10.91 45.28
CA GLN A 4 -9.18 -11.83 44.45
C GLN A 4 -8.40 -13.10 44.12
N SER A 5 -9.04 -14.26 44.31
CA SER A 5 -8.38 -15.56 44.10
C SER A 5 -7.87 -15.71 42.66
N PRO A 6 -6.80 -16.50 42.42
CA PRO A 6 -6.31 -16.80 41.08
C PRO A 6 -7.37 -17.37 40.15
N ALA A 7 -8.27 -18.23 40.71
CA ALA A 7 -9.38 -18.82 39.97
C ALA A 7 -10.39 -17.77 39.48
N TYR A 8 -10.69 -16.75 40.26
CA TYR A 8 -11.58 -15.66 39.88
C TYR A 8 -10.96 -14.79 38.77
N LYS A 9 -9.67 -14.49 38.84
CA LYS A 9 -8.94 -13.75 37.79
C LYS A 9 -8.93 -14.52 36.47
N ASN A 10 -8.73 -15.85 36.51
CA ASN A 10 -8.78 -16.68 35.32
C ASN A 10 -10.19 -16.75 34.73
N HIS A 11 -11.20 -16.83 35.56
CA HIS A 11 -12.62 -16.81 35.11
C HIS A 11 -12.95 -15.48 34.39
N LEU A 12 -12.56 -14.35 34.97
CA LEU A 12 -12.77 -13.04 34.32
C LEU A 12 -12.00 -12.93 33.00
N ARG A 13 -10.78 -13.47 32.92
CA ARG A 13 -9.99 -13.49 31.66
C ARG A 13 -10.69 -14.31 30.58
N ASN A 14 -11.24 -15.47 30.95
CA ASN A 14 -11.97 -16.33 30.01
C ASN A 14 -13.24 -15.64 29.50
N LEU A 15 -14.04 -15.04 30.39
CA LEU A 15 -15.22 -14.26 30.00
C LEU A 15 -14.84 -13.08 29.07
N GLN A 16 -13.76 -12.39 29.36
CA GLN A 16 -13.29 -11.30 28.49
C GLN A 16 -12.89 -11.81 27.11
N ASN A 17 -12.21 -12.97 27.04
CA ASN A 17 -11.83 -13.59 25.78
C ASN A 17 -13.06 -14.04 24.96
N GLU A 18 -14.10 -14.57 25.61
CA GLU A 18 -15.37 -14.95 24.96
C GLU A 18 -16.11 -13.73 24.41
N ILE A 19 -16.19 -12.65 25.21
CA ILE A 19 -16.79 -11.37 24.77
C ILE A 19 -16.02 -10.78 23.58
N ASP A 20 -14.70 -10.82 23.64
CA ASP A 20 -13.85 -10.30 22.55
C ASP A 20 -14.00 -11.16 21.28
N ALA A 21 -14.13 -12.49 21.41
CA ALA A 21 -14.37 -13.40 20.30
C ALA A 21 -15.75 -13.18 19.65
N GLU A 22 -16.81 -12.98 20.46
CA GLU A 22 -18.15 -12.69 19.95
C GLU A 22 -18.23 -11.33 19.24
N LYS A 23 -17.60 -10.30 19.81
CA LYS A 23 -17.47 -8.99 19.17
C LYS A 23 -16.71 -9.08 17.85
N PHE A 24 -15.63 -9.85 17.83
CA PHE A 24 -14.85 -10.10 16.63
C PHE A 24 -15.68 -10.74 15.52
N HIS A 25 -16.47 -11.76 15.85
CA HIS A 25 -17.35 -12.43 14.88
C HIS A 25 -18.43 -11.49 14.33
N LYS A 26 -19.02 -10.63 15.18
CA LYS A 26 -19.97 -9.59 14.73
C LYS A 26 -19.33 -8.56 13.81
N LEU A 27 -18.10 -8.13 14.11
CA LEU A 27 -17.37 -7.17 13.27
C LEU A 27 -17.05 -7.76 11.89
N GLN A 28 -16.67 -9.04 11.81
CA GLN A 28 -16.43 -9.71 10.53
C GLN A 28 -17.67 -9.75 9.63
N LYS A 29 -18.86 -9.93 10.19
CA LYS A 29 -20.13 -9.88 9.43
C LYS A 29 -20.42 -8.50 8.83
N LEU A 30 -19.83 -7.44 9.38
CA LEU A 30 -19.98 -6.06 8.92
C LEU A 30 -18.78 -5.58 8.10
N ASP A 31 -17.83 -6.48 7.75
CA ASP A 31 -16.54 -6.11 7.13
C ASP A 31 -15.80 -5.00 7.92
N LEU A 32 -15.95 -5.01 9.25
CA LEU A 32 -15.27 -4.10 10.17
C LEU A 32 -14.13 -4.83 10.87
N PHE A 33 -12.99 -4.16 10.92
CA PHE A 33 -11.75 -4.64 11.52
C PHE A 33 -11.25 -3.64 12.54
N ASN A 34 -10.73 -4.12 13.65
CA ASN A 34 -10.08 -3.30 14.66
C ASN A 34 -8.56 -3.36 14.51
N GLU A 35 -7.84 -2.65 15.39
CA GLU A 35 -6.38 -2.59 15.39
C GLU A 35 -5.67 -3.95 15.51
N LYS A 36 -6.35 -4.97 16.03
CA LYS A 36 -5.80 -6.34 16.19
C LYS A 36 -5.98 -7.18 14.93
N THR A 37 -7.03 -6.94 14.15
CA THR A 37 -7.46 -7.81 13.05
C THR A 37 -7.22 -7.23 11.68
N PHE A 38 -7.13 -5.89 11.59
CA PHE A 38 -6.93 -5.17 10.35
C PHE A 38 -5.68 -5.63 9.59
N TYR A 39 -4.52 -5.65 10.25
CA TYR A 39 -3.26 -5.87 9.55
C TYR A 39 -3.16 -7.24 8.90
N LYS A 40 -3.71 -8.28 9.52
CA LYS A 40 -3.77 -9.61 8.91
C LYS A 40 -4.61 -9.59 7.65
N ALA A 41 -5.85 -9.09 7.73
CA ALA A 41 -6.77 -9.05 6.61
C ALA A 41 -6.25 -8.13 5.47
N PHE A 42 -5.65 -6.99 5.82
CA PHE A 42 -5.07 -6.07 4.85
C PHE A 42 -3.87 -6.67 4.12
N VAL A 43 -2.98 -7.38 4.83
CA VAL A 43 -1.85 -8.11 4.21
C VAL A 43 -2.36 -9.21 3.29
N ASP A 44 -3.41 -9.94 3.67
CA ASP A 44 -4.01 -10.96 2.82
C ASP A 44 -4.56 -10.34 1.51
N ASP A 45 -5.28 -9.21 1.59
CA ASP A 45 -5.74 -8.49 0.40
C ASP A 45 -4.56 -7.96 -0.45
N MET A 46 -3.53 -7.38 0.18
CA MET A 46 -2.32 -6.94 -0.53
C MET A 46 -1.65 -8.08 -1.29
N LEU A 47 -1.52 -9.24 -0.66
CA LEU A 47 -0.91 -10.41 -1.29
C LEU A 47 -1.75 -11.01 -2.42
N ASN A 48 -3.06 -10.75 -2.45
CA ASN A 48 -3.97 -11.16 -3.51
C ASN A 48 -4.08 -10.11 -4.64
N ALA A 49 -3.51 -8.92 -4.46
CA ALA A 49 -3.53 -7.87 -5.48
C ALA A 49 -2.95 -8.35 -6.81
N LYS A 50 -3.53 -7.90 -7.92
CA LYS A 50 -3.17 -8.29 -9.30
C LYS A 50 -2.45 -7.16 -10.06
N LYS A 51 -2.71 -5.89 -9.71
CA LYS A 51 -2.25 -4.72 -10.48
C LYS A 51 -1.59 -3.68 -9.60
N GLU A 52 -2.35 -3.14 -8.64
CA GLU A 52 -1.91 -1.98 -7.87
C GLU A 52 -2.46 -1.94 -6.45
N ILE A 53 -1.73 -1.25 -5.59
CA ILE A 53 -2.14 -0.91 -4.23
C ILE A 53 -1.89 0.58 -4.03
N ILE A 54 -2.91 1.32 -3.62
CA ILE A 54 -2.85 2.73 -3.30
C ILE A 54 -3.07 2.88 -1.79
N ILE A 55 -2.12 3.47 -1.09
CA ILE A 55 -2.20 3.71 0.35
C ILE A 55 -2.14 5.21 0.60
N TYR A 56 -3.18 5.74 1.23
CA TYR A 56 -3.26 7.12 1.66
C TYR A 56 -3.17 7.17 3.19
N SER A 57 -1.99 7.47 3.70
CA SER A 57 -1.69 7.44 5.15
C SER A 57 -0.89 8.67 5.54
N PRO A 58 -1.47 9.58 6.36
CA PRO A 58 -0.82 10.84 6.73
C PRO A 58 0.44 10.64 7.58
N PHE A 59 0.55 9.53 8.27
CA PHE A 59 1.66 9.22 9.15
C PHE A 59 2.33 7.91 8.75
N VAL A 60 3.65 7.87 8.91
CA VAL A 60 4.49 6.70 8.60
C VAL A 60 5.48 6.50 9.74
N THR A 61 5.71 5.27 10.16
CA THR A 61 6.71 4.92 11.17
C THR A 61 7.63 3.80 10.69
N LYS A 62 8.83 3.76 11.25
CA LYS A 62 9.78 2.68 10.98
C LYS A 62 9.20 1.32 11.39
N PHE A 63 8.51 1.24 12.52
CA PHE A 63 7.86 0.03 13.01
C PHE A 63 6.93 -0.60 11.96
N ARG A 64 6.08 0.21 11.29
CA ARG A 64 5.18 -0.29 10.24
C ARG A 64 5.90 -0.55 8.92
N SER A 65 6.92 0.21 8.60
CA SER A 65 7.77 -0.05 7.45
C SER A 65 8.48 -1.41 7.57
N ASP A 66 9.02 -1.72 8.73
CA ASP A 66 9.66 -3.02 8.99
C ASP A 66 8.63 -4.16 8.93
N PHE A 67 7.43 -3.97 9.52
CA PHE A 67 6.34 -4.93 9.49
C PHE A 67 5.91 -5.31 8.05
N PHE A 68 5.80 -4.32 7.17
CA PHE A 68 5.37 -4.55 5.78
C PHE A 68 6.50 -4.99 4.85
N SER A 69 7.76 -4.98 5.27
CA SER A 69 8.91 -5.20 4.39
C SER A 69 8.81 -6.48 3.56
N ASP A 70 8.44 -7.60 4.15
CA ASP A 70 8.34 -8.87 3.42
C ASP A 70 7.14 -8.90 2.46
N THR A 71 6.04 -8.27 2.82
CA THR A 71 4.88 -8.09 1.93
C THR A 71 5.29 -7.29 0.71
N PHE A 72 5.93 -6.13 0.88
CA PHE A 72 6.39 -5.30 -0.23
C PHE A 72 7.42 -6.00 -1.12
N LYS A 73 8.33 -6.80 -0.56
CA LYS A 73 9.26 -7.64 -1.35
C LYS A 73 8.50 -8.63 -2.26
N LYS A 74 7.44 -9.26 -1.74
CA LYS A 74 6.59 -10.18 -2.53
C LYS A 74 5.83 -9.45 -3.62
N LEU A 75 5.25 -8.28 -3.32
CA LEU A 75 4.56 -7.44 -4.29
C LEU A 75 5.50 -6.99 -5.41
N ARG A 76 6.70 -6.53 -5.05
CA ARG A 76 7.73 -6.13 -6.02
C ARG A 76 8.12 -7.28 -6.97
N LYS A 77 8.29 -8.50 -6.43
CA LYS A 77 8.59 -9.69 -7.27
C LYS A 77 7.48 -10.01 -8.27
N ARG A 78 6.25 -9.69 -7.95
CA ARG A 78 5.06 -9.87 -8.79
C ARG A 78 4.77 -8.67 -9.68
N ASN A 79 5.61 -7.63 -9.65
CA ASN A 79 5.43 -6.37 -10.38
C ASN A 79 4.14 -5.61 -10.01
N ILE A 80 3.61 -5.81 -8.81
CA ILE A 80 2.48 -5.03 -8.30
C ILE A 80 2.95 -3.60 -8.03
N CYS A 81 2.24 -2.62 -8.57
CA CYS A 81 2.53 -1.21 -8.33
C CYS A 81 2.01 -0.79 -6.96
N VAL A 82 2.86 -0.21 -6.12
CA VAL A 82 2.45 0.32 -4.81
C VAL A 82 2.67 1.82 -4.78
N PHE A 83 1.62 2.57 -4.49
CA PHE A 83 1.62 4.02 -4.36
C PHE A 83 1.31 4.39 -2.91
N ILE A 84 2.14 5.25 -2.32
CA ILE A 84 1.96 5.77 -0.97
C ILE A 84 1.82 7.29 -1.05
N PHE A 85 0.68 7.79 -0.60
CA PHE A 85 0.38 9.20 -0.45
C PHE A 85 0.48 9.56 1.03
N THR A 86 1.35 10.51 1.36
CA THR A 86 1.62 10.91 2.73
C THR A 86 1.89 12.41 2.85
N ARG A 87 2.02 12.90 4.07
CA ARG A 87 2.37 14.30 4.34
C ARG A 87 3.84 14.58 4.01
N PRO A 88 4.17 15.82 3.58
CA PRO A 88 5.55 16.29 3.54
C PRO A 88 6.23 16.19 4.91
N LEU A 89 7.54 15.98 4.92
CA LEU A 89 8.32 15.87 6.17
C LEU A 89 8.19 17.13 7.05
N GLU A 90 8.05 18.29 6.43
CA GLU A 90 7.94 19.61 7.07
C GLU A 90 6.67 19.73 7.94
N GLU A 91 5.61 18.99 7.61
CA GLU A 91 4.35 18.96 8.34
C GLU A 91 4.36 18.01 9.55
N HIS A 92 5.48 17.35 9.83
CA HIS A 92 5.67 16.48 10.99
C HIS A 92 6.53 17.16 12.05
N ASP A 93 6.39 16.69 13.30
CA ASP A 93 7.27 17.10 14.39
C ASP A 93 8.74 16.85 14.01
N TYR A 94 9.60 17.83 14.30
CA TYR A 94 11.01 17.81 13.94
C TYR A 94 11.72 16.54 14.44
N LEU A 95 11.42 16.10 15.67
CA LEU A 95 12.03 14.91 16.26
C LEU A 95 11.67 13.62 15.53
N MET A 96 10.51 13.57 14.89
CA MET A 96 10.04 12.40 14.15
C MET A 96 10.54 12.34 12.70
N ARG A 97 11.00 13.44 12.13
CA ARG A 97 11.34 13.53 10.70
C ARG A 97 12.40 12.53 10.24
N THR A 98 13.40 12.28 11.08
CA THR A 98 14.48 11.31 10.77
C THR A 98 13.92 9.89 10.67
N GLU A 99 13.08 9.48 11.61
CA GLU A 99 12.44 8.15 11.60
C GLU A 99 11.53 8.00 10.37
N ILE A 100 10.69 9.01 10.10
CA ILE A 100 9.78 9.03 8.96
C ILE A 100 10.57 8.94 7.64
N LYS A 101 11.64 9.72 7.50
CA LYS A 101 12.51 9.68 6.32
C LYS A 101 13.10 8.29 6.10
N CYS A 102 13.59 7.64 7.16
CA CYS A 102 14.11 6.28 7.07
C CYS A 102 13.01 5.27 6.66
N ALA A 103 11.81 5.40 7.21
CA ALA A 103 10.69 4.53 6.88
C ALA A 103 10.24 4.70 5.41
N LEU A 104 10.12 5.93 4.93
CA LEU A 104 9.76 6.23 3.54
C LEU A 104 10.82 5.69 2.58
N ARG A 105 12.11 5.91 2.88
CA ARG A 105 13.21 5.37 2.08
C ARG A 105 13.17 3.84 1.97
N ASN A 106 12.84 3.14 3.07
CA ASN A 106 12.68 1.69 3.05
C ASN A 106 11.55 1.27 2.08
N TYR A 107 10.40 1.95 2.08
CA TYR A 107 9.32 1.68 1.13
C TYR A 107 9.76 1.95 -0.33
N GLU A 108 10.50 3.03 -0.59
CA GLU A 108 11.04 3.33 -1.93
C GLU A 108 12.02 2.24 -2.40
N GLU A 109 12.93 1.81 -1.54
CA GLU A 109 13.88 0.71 -1.82
C GLU A 109 13.14 -0.61 -2.09
N LEU A 110 12.00 -0.84 -1.44
CA LEU A 110 11.11 -1.97 -1.68
C LEU A 110 10.23 -1.79 -2.92
N GLY A 111 10.29 -0.64 -3.56
CA GLY A 111 9.67 -0.39 -4.86
C GLY A 111 8.35 0.37 -4.81
N ALA A 112 7.95 0.93 -3.69
CA ALA A 112 6.83 1.84 -3.64
C ALA A 112 7.15 3.17 -4.31
N CYS A 113 6.13 3.84 -4.85
CA CYS A 113 6.18 5.21 -5.30
C CYS A 113 5.59 6.11 -4.21
N ILE A 114 6.40 7.02 -3.68
CA ILE A 114 5.97 7.94 -2.62
C ILE A 114 5.57 9.27 -3.24
N THR A 115 4.40 9.77 -2.88
CA THR A 115 3.91 11.11 -3.26
C THR A 115 3.57 11.90 -2.01
N TYR A 116 4.16 13.09 -1.90
CA TYR A 116 3.87 14.01 -0.81
C TYR A 116 2.71 14.92 -1.18
N LEU A 117 1.68 14.93 -0.35
CA LEU A 117 0.51 15.78 -0.49
C LEU A 117 0.50 16.84 0.61
N PRO A 118 0.77 18.11 0.30
CA PRO A 118 0.70 19.20 1.27
C PRO A 118 -0.76 19.48 1.66
N GLY A 119 -0.97 20.13 2.81
CA GLY A 119 -2.28 20.61 3.23
C GLY A 119 -2.96 19.77 4.31
N TYR A 120 -2.18 19.21 5.22
CA TYR A 120 -2.68 18.52 6.42
C TYR A 120 -3.65 17.37 6.12
N ILE A 121 -3.32 16.54 5.16
CA ILE A 121 -4.11 15.35 4.86
C ILE A 121 -4.35 14.52 6.13
N HIS A 122 -5.58 13.99 6.29
CA HIS A 122 -5.94 13.20 7.47
C HIS A 122 -6.69 11.90 7.15
N ALA A 123 -7.13 11.69 5.93
CA ALA A 123 -7.77 10.44 5.52
C ALA A 123 -6.82 9.24 5.72
N LYS A 124 -7.39 8.08 6.04
CA LYS A 124 -6.70 6.80 6.18
C LYS A 124 -7.44 5.82 5.30
N THR A 125 -6.89 5.61 4.11
CA THR A 125 -7.55 4.87 3.05
C THR A 125 -6.55 4.00 2.32
N ALA A 126 -6.96 2.81 1.92
CA ALA A 126 -6.21 2.04 0.93
C ALA A 126 -7.16 1.47 -0.12
N ILE A 127 -6.67 1.39 -1.35
CA ILE A 127 -7.44 0.88 -2.49
C ILE A 127 -6.58 -0.20 -3.15
N ILE A 128 -7.16 -1.37 -3.38
CA ILE A 128 -6.49 -2.50 -4.02
C ILE A 128 -7.21 -2.81 -5.32
N ASP A 129 -6.46 -2.79 -6.43
CA ASP A 129 -6.92 -3.07 -7.80
C ASP A 129 -8.13 -2.24 -8.27
N ARG A 130 -8.48 -1.18 -7.56
CA ARG A 130 -9.70 -0.36 -7.71
C ARG A 130 -11.00 -1.14 -7.46
N GLU A 131 -10.91 -2.27 -6.78
CA GLU A 131 -12.02 -3.18 -6.48
C GLU A 131 -12.30 -3.24 -4.97
N ILE A 132 -11.26 -3.07 -4.13
CA ILE A 132 -11.36 -3.14 -2.67
C ILE A 132 -10.94 -1.82 -2.07
N LEU A 133 -11.83 -1.23 -1.29
CA LEU A 133 -11.58 -0.03 -0.51
C LEU A 133 -11.44 -0.39 0.98
N TRP A 134 -10.38 0.09 1.60
CA TRP A 134 -10.20 0.14 3.05
C TRP A 134 -10.27 1.58 3.52
N GLU A 135 -11.15 1.87 4.47
CA GLU A 135 -11.30 3.21 5.06
C GLU A 135 -11.56 3.15 6.54
N GLY A 136 -11.17 4.18 7.28
CA GLY A 136 -11.45 4.26 8.72
C GLY A 136 -10.58 5.26 9.47
N SER A 137 -10.42 4.99 10.76
CA SER A 137 -9.65 5.88 11.65
C SER A 137 -8.19 5.45 11.80
N LEU A 138 -7.83 4.20 11.46
CA LEU A 138 -6.53 3.61 11.69
C LEU A 138 -5.47 4.14 10.71
N ASN A 139 -4.40 4.73 11.25
CA ASN A 139 -3.25 5.16 10.45
C ASN A 139 -2.48 3.94 9.93
N ILE A 140 -2.72 3.55 8.67
CA ILE A 140 -2.26 2.28 8.07
C ILE A 140 -0.75 2.08 8.24
N LEU A 141 0.05 3.12 8.04
CA LEU A 141 1.51 3.04 8.04
C LEU A 141 2.16 3.51 9.36
N SER A 142 1.37 3.77 10.42
CA SER A 142 1.94 4.24 11.70
C SER A 142 1.25 3.71 12.95
N GLN A 143 0.07 3.07 12.84
CA GLN A 143 -0.69 2.61 14.00
C GLN A 143 0.10 1.67 14.90
N ARG A 144 -0.01 1.87 16.24
CA ARG A 144 0.57 1.01 17.27
C ARG A 144 -0.48 0.44 18.23
N GLU A 145 -1.02 1.28 19.13
CA GLU A 145 -1.77 0.82 20.31
C GLU A 145 -3.17 1.44 20.48
N SER A 146 -3.51 2.54 19.76
CA SER A 146 -4.83 3.14 19.90
C SER A 146 -5.94 2.24 19.36
N LYS A 147 -7.13 2.34 19.97
CA LYS A 147 -8.31 1.64 19.49
C LYS A 147 -8.83 2.33 18.24
N GLU A 148 -8.83 1.60 17.14
CA GLU A 148 -9.17 2.12 15.83
C GLU A 148 -10.03 1.10 15.07
N MET A 149 -10.71 1.57 14.05
CA MET A 149 -11.52 0.73 13.17
C MET A 149 -11.21 1.00 11.71
N MET A 150 -11.26 -0.06 10.92
CA MET A 150 -11.22 0.00 9.47
C MET A 150 -12.39 -0.80 8.90
N ARG A 151 -13.00 -0.28 7.86
CA ARG A 151 -14.01 -0.97 7.05
C ARG A 151 -13.37 -1.44 5.76
N ARG A 152 -13.71 -2.66 5.35
CA ARG A 152 -13.40 -3.20 4.05
C ARG A 152 -14.64 -3.18 3.17
N ILE A 153 -14.55 -2.61 1.97
CA ILE A 153 -15.66 -2.49 1.02
C ILE A 153 -15.18 -3.08 -0.30
N ALA A 154 -15.75 -4.20 -0.71
CA ALA A 154 -15.45 -4.84 -1.98
C ALA A 154 -16.42 -4.30 -3.06
N ASP A 155 -16.17 -3.07 -3.52
CA ASP A 155 -17.01 -2.35 -4.47
C ASP A 155 -16.20 -1.35 -5.29
N GLU A 156 -16.20 -1.52 -6.62
CA GLU A 156 -15.45 -0.67 -7.54
C GLU A 156 -15.94 0.79 -7.53
N ASP A 157 -17.23 1.02 -7.38
CA ASP A 157 -17.79 2.38 -7.43
C ASP A 157 -17.39 3.17 -6.18
N SER A 158 -17.39 2.54 -5.02
CA SER A 158 -16.85 3.12 -3.79
C SER A 158 -15.37 3.48 -3.94
N ALA A 159 -14.56 2.59 -4.50
CA ALA A 159 -13.15 2.84 -4.76
C ALA A 159 -12.95 4.02 -5.73
N LYS A 160 -13.71 4.09 -6.84
CA LYS A 160 -13.66 5.19 -7.81
C LYS A 160 -14.07 6.54 -7.20
N GLN A 161 -15.12 6.55 -6.37
CA GLN A 161 -15.58 7.76 -5.69
C GLN A 161 -14.51 8.33 -4.76
N ILE A 162 -13.86 7.49 -3.96
CA ILE A 162 -12.78 7.91 -3.06
C ILE A 162 -11.56 8.41 -3.86
N MET A 163 -11.16 7.72 -4.92
CA MET A 163 -10.08 8.18 -5.80
C MET A 163 -10.38 9.56 -6.40
N SER A 164 -11.61 9.78 -6.84
CA SER A 164 -12.06 11.07 -7.38
C SER A 164 -12.06 12.15 -6.31
N TYR A 165 -12.62 11.86 -5.13
CA TYR A 165 -12.66 12.78 -3.99
C TYR A 165 -11.26 13.22 -3.55
N LEU A 166 -10.31 12.28 -3.45
CA LEU A 166 -8.93 12.53 -3.07
C LEU A 166 -8.08 13.10 -4.23
N LYS A 167 -8.65 13.23 -5.43
CA LYS A 167 -7.99 13.77 -6.65
C LYS A 167 -6.68 13.06 -7.03
N LEU A 168 -6.59 11.75 -6.82
CA LEU A 168 -5.36 10.98 -6.97
C LEU A 168 -4.95 10.69 -8.42
N ASN A 169 -5.81 10.96 -9.41
CA ASN A 169 -5.59 10.53 -10.80
C ASN A 169 -4.32 11.12 -11.44
N ARG A 170 -3.99 12.37 -11.15
CA ARG A 170 -2.78 13.03 -11.69
C ARG A 170 -1.52 12.43 -11.11
N GLU A 171 -1.46 12.34 -9.80
CA GLU A 171 -0.32 11.83 -9.06
C GLU A 171 -0.07 10.34 -9.37
N LEU A 172 -1.13 9.57 -9.57
CA LEU A 172 -1.04 8.18 -10.03
C LEU A 172 -0.44 8.09 -11.43
N ALA A 173 -0.83 8.98 -12.35
CA ALA A 173 -0.27 8.98 -13.70
C ALA A 173 1.26 9.23 -13.69
N GLU A 174 1.75 10.13 -12.86
CA GLU A 174 3.18 10.37 -12.66
C GLU A 174 3.87 9.18 -12.01
N GLY A 175 3.24 8.56 -11.01
CA GLY A 175 3.74 7.37 -10.35
C GLY A 175 3.84 6.16 -11.28
N TYR A 176 2.86 5.94 -12.16
CA TYR A 176 2.95 4.90 -13.19
C TYR A 176 4.09 5.12 -14.17
N LYS A 177 4.31 6.37 -14.59
CA LYS A 177 5.46 6.72 -15.43
C LYS A 177 6.77 6.34 -14.76
N PHE A 178 6.93 6.68 -13.48
CA PHE A 178 8.11 6.31 -12.70
C PHE A 178 8.28 4.79 -12.59
N GLN A 179 7.21 4.04 -12.31
CA GLN A 179 7.25 2.57 -12.23
C GLN A 179 7.63 1.95 -13.58
N TYR A 180 7.09 2.48 -14.67
CA TYR A 180 7.43 2.05 -16.03
C TYR A 180 8.91 2.29 -16.35
N GLU A 181 9.43 3.48 -16.08
CA GLU A 181 10.85 3.79 -16.28
C GLU A 181 11.77 2.89 -15.47
N ARG A 182 11.39 2.54 -14.24
CA ARG A 182 12.12 1.60 -13.39
C ARG A 182 12.12 0.19 -13.98
N LEU A 183 10.98 -0.30 -14.46
CA LEU A 183 10.89 -1.61 -15.13
C LEU A 183 11.75 -1.65 -16.39
N CYS A 184 11.71 -0.59 -17.19
CA CYS A 184 12.56 -0.48 -18.39
C CYS A 184 14.05 -0.52 -18.03
N ARG A 185 14.49 0.21 -16.99
CA ARG A 185 15.88 0.17 -16.52
C ARG A 185 16.28 -1.25 -16.11
N ASN A 186 15.48 -1.93 -15.31
CA ASN A 186 15.75 -3.31 -14.88
C ASN A 186 15.84 -4.28 -16.07
N LEU A 187 14.96 -4.14 -17.06
CA LEU A 187 15.01 -4.97 -18.28
C LEU A 187 16.26 -4.69 -19.11
N ILE A 188 16.69 -3.43 -19.21
CA ILE A 188 17.93 -3.06 -19.89
C ILE A 188 19.15 -3.65 -19.17
N GLU A 189 19.23 -3.50 -17.86
CA GLU A 189 20.33 -3.99 -17.04
C GLU A 189 20.44 -5.51 -17.05
N ASN A 190 19.32 -6.23 -17.06
CA ASN A 190 19.28 -7.69 -17.09
C ASN A 190 19.30 -8.27 -18.50
N SER A 191 19.25 -7.44 -19.54
CA SER A 191 19.23 -7.89 -20.92
C SER A 191 20.62 -8.31 -21.38
N LYS A 192 20.80 -9.59 -21.72
CA LYS A 192 21.98 -10.10 -22.44
C LYS A 192 21.97 -9.72 -23.94
N ASN A 193 20.87 -9.18 -24.44
CA ASN A 193 20.69 -8.85 -25.84
C ASN A 193 20.91 -7.36 -26.07
N LYS A 194 22.05 -7.04 -26.70
CA LYS A 194 22.49 -5.66 -27.00
C LYS A 194 21.45 -4.86 -27.81
N TRP A 195 20.71 -5.51 -28.71
CA TRP A 195 19.68 -4.87 -29.51
C TRP A 195 18.45 -4.50 -28.68
N LEU A 196 18.01 -5.37 -27.79
CA LEU A 196 16.89 -5.09 -26.88
C LEU A 196 17.23 -3.93 -25.96
N SER A 197 18.47 -3.85 -25.45
CA SER A 197 18.92 -2.74 -24.60
C SER A 197 18.93 -1.41 -25.34
N VAL A 198 19.34 -1.40 -26.62
CA VAL A 198 19.35 -0.19 -27.48
C VAL A 198 17.91 0.26 -27.76
N THR A 199 17.02 -0.67 -28.13
CA THR A 199 15.61 -0.35 -28.42
C THR A 199 14.91 0.23 -27.20
N LEU A 200 15.14 -0.33 -26.02
CA LEU A 200 14.56 0.16 -24.76
C LEU A 200 15.12 1.55 -24.36
N LYS A 201 16.42 1.81 -24.59
CA LYS A 201 17.04 3.13 -24.39
C LYS A 201 16.46 4.20 -25.33
N LEU A 202 16.26 3.84 -26.60
CA LEU A 202 15.60 4.73 -27.57
C LEU A 202 14.15 5.00 -27.19
N ALA A 203 13.46 4.03 -26.61
CA ALA A 203 12.11 4.19 -26.07
C ALA A 203 12.03 5.22 -24.94
N GLN A 204 13.02 5.25 -24.04
CA GLN A 204 13.09 6.23 -22.95
C GLN A 204 13.34 7.67 -23.43
N LEU A 205 13.98 7.84 -24.60
CA LEU A 205 14.33 9.15 -25.14
C LEU A 205 13.19 9.86 -25.89
N GLY A 206 11.99 9.28 -25.96
CA GLY A 206 10.77 10.01 -26.33
C GLY A 206 10.65 10.50 -27.77
N ALA A 207 11.32 9.88 -28.74
CA ALA A 207 11.20 10.26 -30.14
C ALA A 207 9.83 9.84 -30.74
N SER A 208 9.05 10.81 -31.20
CA SER A 208 7.63 10.70 -31.58
C SER A 208 7.28 9.69 -32.69
N ALA A 209 8.21 9.27 -33.53
CA ALA A 209 8.03 8.23 -34.56
C ALA A 209 8.18 6.82 -34.00
N ILE A 210 8.97 6.65 -32.96
CA ILE A 210 9.23 5.39 -32.26
C ILE A 210 8.09 5.10 -31.27
N GLY A 211 7.34 6.10 -30.80
CA GLY A 211 6.25 5.97 -29.85
C GLY A 211 5.12 5.00 -30.29
N ARG A 212 4.87 4.86 -31.61
CA ARG A 212 3.89 3.90 -32.12
C ARG A 212 4.41 2.48 -32.13
N LEU A 213 5.68 2.26 -32.50
CA LEU A 213 6.33 0.96 -32.46
C LEU A 213 6.53 0.49 -31.02
N ILE A 214 6.82 1.40 -30.12
CA ILE A 214 6.97 1.17 -28.68
C ILE A 214 5.62 0.82 -28.04
N LYS A 215 4.53 1.44 -28.47
CA LYS A 215 3.20 1.11 -27.98
C LYS A 215 2.84 -0.35 -28.34
N LEU A 216 3.26 -0.84 -29.49
CA LEU A 216 3.11 -2.24 -29.93
C LEU A 216 4.01 -3.21 -29.15
N ILE A 217 5.29 -2.85 -28.93
CA ILE A 217 6.22 -3.64 -28.12
C ILE A 217 5.77 -3.61 -26.65
N TYR A 218 5.29 -2.47 -26.16
CA TYR A 218 4.72 -2.30 -24.81
C TYR A 218 3.51 -3.21 -24.59
N THR A 219 2.56 -3.26 -25.53
CA THR A 219 1.41 -4.15 -25.43
C THR A 219 1.85 -5.61 -25.40
N SER A 220 2.78 -6.01 -26.28
CA SER A 220 3.32 -7.37 -26.34
C SER A 220 4.12 -7.77 -25.10
N VAL A 221 4.92 -6.85 -24.55
CA VAL A 221 5.69 -7.08 -23.31
C VAL A 221 4.78 -7.06 -22.08
N ARG A 222 3.84 -6.13 -22.04
CA ARG A 222 2.80 -6.08 -21.00
C ARG A 222 2.00 -7.37 -20.94
N ASP A 223 1.56 -7.87 -22.09
CA ASP A 223 0.71 -9.06 -22.19
C ASP A 223 1.50 -10.33 -21.81
N LYS A 224 2.82 -10.39 -22.07
CA LYS A 224 3.69 -11.46 -21.58
C LYS A 224 4.06 -11.37 -20.09
N ILE A 225 4.07 -10.17 -19.51
CA ILE A 225 4.39 -9.98 -18.09
C ILE A 225 3.13 -10.13 -17.22
N PHE A 226 1.95 -9.80 -17.75
CA PHE A 226 0.71 -9.77 -17.00
C PHE A 226 -0.27 -10.90 -17.33
N HIS A 227 0.00 -11.71 -18.38
CA HIS A 227 -0.87 -12.82 -18.83
C HIS A 227 -0.09 -14.11 -19.14
N GLY A 228 1.21 -14.18 -18.85
CA GLY A 228 2.06 -15.37 -18.85
C GLY A 228 2.38 -15.79 -17.37
#